data_53116722d0f0c7d474251b7f4f85e5ee
#
_entry.id   53116722d0f0c7d474251b7f4f85e5ee
#
_cell.length_a   1.000
_cell.length_b   1.000
_cell.length_c   1.000
_cell.angle_alpha   90.00
_cell.angle_beta   90.00
_cell.angle_gamma   90.00
#
_symmetry.space_group_name_H-M   'P 1'
#
loop_
_entity.id
_entity.type
_entity.pdbx_description
1 polymer ?
#
loop_
_entity_poly.entity_id
_entity_poly.type
_entity_poly.pdbx_seq_one_letter_code
_entity_poly.pdbx_strand_id
1 'polypeptide(L)'
;QGGHATLFTAEEQPGYAAELIHRGAVAIAPGTTAGFKYVNIPHIYLTMRAYESAYYAPLTGLTPQGRELLDKAAEVSVTGVFQESARLSGPFFTGDWDPTMQKALDMNVPGQRKSPTPILVIQGTKDDVVLPEWTRQLLPRALKSGNQIKVSWYEGATHRSVVEAAKPEILSWIDDRLAGKPASTDTMPK
;
A
#
# COMPACT_ATOMS: atom_id res chain seq x y z
N GLN A 1 1.80 -5.41 0.45
CA GLN A 1 0.78 -5.80 -0.55
C GLN A 1 -0.60 -6.02 0.09
N GLY A 2 -0.74 -6.93 1.08
CA GLY A 2 -2.03 -7.28 1.67
C GLY A 2 -2.81 -6.08 2.21
N GLY A 3 -2.17 -5.20 2.99
CA GLY A 3 -2.83 -3.99 3.49
C GLY A 3 -3.30 -3.05 2.38
N HIS A 4 -2.54 -2.90 1.31
CA HIS A 4 -2.93 -2.14 0.12
C HIS A 4 -4.16 -2.76 -0.58
N ALA A 5 -4.13 -4.08 -0.80
CA ALA A 5 -5.27 -4.80 -1.38
C ALA A 5 -6.53 -4.67 -0.52
N THR A 6 -6.39 -4.73 0.82
CA THR A 6 -7.49 -4.54 1.76
C THR A 6 -8.17 -3.17 1.60
N LEU A 7 -7.37 -2.10 1.46
CA LEU A 7 -7.92 -0.75 1.25
C LEU A 7 -8.69 -0.65 -0.07
N PHE A 8 -8.13 -1.18 -1.16
CA PHE A 8 -8.85 -1.22 -2.44
C PHE A 8 -10.09 -2.11 -2.40
N THR A 9 -10.05 -3.26 -1.70
CA THR A 9 -11.25 -4.09 -1.50
C THR A 9 -12.36 -3.29 -0.85
N ALA A 10 -12.05 -2.47 0.16
CA ALA A 10 -13.04 -1.62 0.81
C ALA A 10 -13.59 -0.53 -0.13
N GLU A 11 -12.76 0.04 -1.00
CA GLU A 11 -13.18 1.06 -1.97
C GLU A 11 -13.98 0.49 -3.15
N GLU A 12 -13.63 -0.71 -3.63
CA GLU A 12 -14.25 -1.33 -4.81
C GLU A 12 -15.51 -2.14 -4.48
N GLN A 13 -15.64 -2.62 -3.24
CA GLN A 13 -16.73 -3.50 -2.83
C GLN A 13 -18.13 -2.98 -3.22
N PRO A 14 -18.48 -1.69 -3.08
CA PRO A 14 -19.80 -1.22 -3.46
C PRO A 14 -20.13 -1.37 -4.94
N GLY A 15 -19.13 -1.33 -5.81
CA GLY A 15 -19.29 -1.49 -7.25
C GLY A 15 -19.14 -2.94 -7.75
N TYR A 16 -18.37 -3.74 -7.01
CA TYR A 16 -17.99 -5.09 -7.44
C TYR A 16 -18.88 -6.19 -6.83
N ALA A 17 -19.28 -6.03 -5.57
CA ALA A 17 -20.03 -7.03 -4.80
C ALA A 17 -21.01 -6.33 -3.84
N ALA A 18 -21.90 -5.51 -4.40
CA ALA A 18 -22.84 -4.70 -3.64
C ALA A 18 -23.81 -5.52 -2.77
N GLU A 19 -24.02 -6.79 -3.11
CA GLU A 19 -24.86 -7.73 -2.37
C GLU A 19 -24.22 -8.23 -1.07
N LEU A 20 -22.89 -8.05 -0.90
CA LEU A 20 -22.16 -8.46 0.29
C LEU A 20 -22.18 -7.38 1.36
N ILE A 21 -22.42 -7.77 2.61
CA ILE A 21 -22.30 -6.86 3.76
C ILE A 21 -20.85 -6.84 4.24
N HIS A 22 -20.09 -5.83 3.82
CA HIS A 22 -18.70 -5.63 4.25
C HIS A 22 -18.67 -4.84 5.55
N ARG A 23 -18.55 -5.52 6.69
CA ARG A 23 -18.69 -4.93 8.03
C ARG A 23 -17.48 -4.14 8.51
N GLY A 24 -16.30 -4.40 7.95
CA GLY A 24 -15.06 -3.73 8.30
C GLY A 24 -13.86 -4.26 7.54
N ALA A 25 -12.79 -3.48 7.51
CA ALA A 25 -11.52 -3.84 6.89
C ALA A 25 -10.35 -3.52 7.84
N VAL A 26 -9.39 -4.45 7.97
CA VAL A 26 -8.15 -4.24 8.73
C VAL A 26 -6.97 -4.27 7.78
N ALA A 27 -6.34 -3.13 7.59
CA ALA A 27 -5.18 -2.96 6.72
C ALA A 27 -3.89 -2.84 7.56
N ILE A 28 -3.03 -3.86 7.51
CA ILE A 28 -1.77 -3.87 8.26
C ILE A 28 -0.66 -3.37 7.36
N ALA A 29 0.05 -2.34 7.81
CA ALA A 29 1.17 -1.70 7.12
C ALA A 29 0.91 -1.53 5.61
N PRO A 30 -0.13 -0.79 5.20
CA PRO A 30 -0.53 -0.70 3.81
C PRO A 30 0.47 0.16 3.00
N GLY A 31 0.92 -0.33 1.86
CA GLY A 31 1.62 0.49 0.89
C GLY A 31 0.66 1.50 0.26
N THR A 32 0.75 2.76 0.64
CA THR A 32 -0.24 3.79 0.33
C THR A 32 0.27 4.92 -0.55
N THR A 33 1.46 4.75 -1.08
CA THR A 33 2.05 5.69 -2.03
C THR A 33 2.70 4.95 -3.18
N ALA A 34 2.59 5.50 -4.35
CA ALA A 34 3.22 5.01 -5.56
C ALA A 34 4.25 6.04 -6.09
N GLY A 35 4.79 6.87 -5.21
CA GLY A 35 5.70 7.94 -5.62
C GLY A 35 7.05 7.42 -6.10
N PHE A 36 7.51 7.89 -7.26
CA PHE A 36 8.83 7.60 -7.82
C PHE A 36 10.00 8.02 -6.93
N LYS A 37 9.78 8.85 -5.93
CA LYS A 37 10.79 9.16 -4.91
C LYS A 37 11.25 7.93 -4.09
N TYR A 38 10.55 6.81 -4.22
CA TYR A 38 10.85 5.53 -3.57
C TYR A 38 11.38 4.47 -4.54
N VAL A 39 11.88 4.86 -5.69
CA VAL A 39 12.36 3.97 -6.76
C VAL A 39 13.52 3.04 -6.37
N ASN A 40 14.20 3.31 -5.28
CA ASN A 40 15.25 2.42 -4.77
C ASN A 40 14.71 1.23 -3.98
N ILE A 41 13.38 1.11 -3.86
CA ILE A 41 12.75 -0.02 -3.19
C ILE A 41 12.48 -1.13 -4.21
N PRO A 42 13.14 -2.28 -4.13
CA PRO A 42 13.12 -3.31 -5.18
C PRO A 42 11.73 -3.78 -5.61
N HIS A 43 10.76 -3.85 -4.69
CA HIS A 43 9.41 -4.30 -5.05
C HIS A 43 8.64 -3.31 -5.96
N ILE A 44 9.07 -2.06 -6.09
CA ILE A 44 8.52 -1.11 -7.08
C ILE A 44 8.68 -1.66 -8.51
N TYR A 45 9.76 -2.39 -8.79
CA TYR A 45 9.99 -2.97 -10.12
C TYR A 45 8.92 -4.00 -10.49
N LEU A 46 8.50 -4.82 -9.51
CA LEU A 46 7.39 -5.75 -9.70
C LEU A 46 6.09 -5.02 -10.01
N THR A 47 5.84 -3.90 -9.31
CA THR A 47 4.68 -3.05 -9.56
C THR A 47 4.74 -2.43 -10.95
N MET A 48 5.88 -1.88 -11.36
CA MET A 48 6.06 -1.28 -12.68
C MET A 48 5.88 -2.32 -13.80
N ARG A 49 6.40 -3.54 -13.61
CA ARG A 49 6.22 -4.63 -14.57
C ARG A 49 4.75 -5.01 -14.72
N ALA A 50 4.03 -5.08 -13.60
CA ALA A 50 2.59 -5.34 -13.61
C ALA A 50 1.82 -4.20 -14.33
N TYR A 51 2.21 -2.95 -14.13
CA TYR A 51 1.55 -1.80 -14.76
C TYR A 51 1.87 -1.67 -16.24
N GLU A 52 3.10 -2.01 -16.66
CA GLU A 52 3.42 -2.16 -18.08
C GLU A 52 2.42 -3.08 -18.77
N SER A 53 2.17 -4.24 -18.17
CA SER A 53 1.24 -5.24 -18.71
C SER A 53 -0.23 -4.81 -18.60
N ALA A 54 -0.66 -4.31 -17.45
CA ALA A 54 -2.06 -4.02 -17.17
C ALA A 54 -2.56 -2.71 -17.79
N TYR A 55 -1.69 -1.70 -17.92
CA TYR A 55 -2.04 -0.36 -18.39
C TYR A 55 -1.33 0.03 -19.68
N TYR A 56 -0.54 -0.87 -20.27
CA TYR A 56 0.33 -0.58 -21.42
C TYR A 56 1.23 0.63 -21.17
N ALA A 57 1.67 0.80 -19.91
CA ALA A 57 2.46 1.93 -19.47
C ALA A 57 3.93 1.74 -19.86
N PRO A 58 4.52 2.58 -20.74
CA PRO A 58 5.89 2.41 -21.16
C PRO A 58 6.88 2.49 -20.00
N LEU A 59 7.84 1.56 -19.95
CA LEU A 59 8.92 1.52 -18.97
C LEU A 59 10.09 2.39 -19.44
N THR A 60 9.92 3.70 -19.38
CA THR A 60 10.95 4.70 -19.67
C THR A 60 11.77 5.04 -18.42
N GLY A 61 12.82 5.80 -18.59
CA GLY A 61 13.62 6.30 -17.47
C GLY A 61 14.40 5.24 -16.70
N LEU A 62 14.69 4.08 -17.30
CA LEU A 62 15.51 3.03 -16.71
C LEU A 62 16.98 3.18 -17.14
N THR A 63 17.90 3.05 -16.17
CA THR A 63 19.31 2.81 -16.49
C THR A 63 19.52 1.40 -17.04
N PRO A 64 20.71 1.04 -17.60
CA PRO A 64 21.02 -0.34 -17.97
C PRO A 64 20.84 -1.32 -16.81
N GLN A 65 21.27 -0.95 -15.60
CA GLN A 65 21.10 -1.77 -14.39
C GLN A 65 19.62 -1.89 -14.01
N GLY A 66 18.84 -0.80 -14.17
CA GLY A 66 17.39 -0.81 -13.94
C GLY A 66 16.67 -1.75 -14.90
N ARG A 67 17.09 -1.79 -16.16
CA ARG A 67 16.57 -2.73 -17.16
C ARG A 67 16.88 -4.17 -16.78
N GLU A 68 18.15 -4.47 -16.45
CA GLU A 68 18.57 -5.80 -16.01
C GLU A 68 17.79 -6.26 -14.77
N LEU A 69 17.60 -5.39 -13.78
CA LEU A 69 16.82 -5.72 -12.58
C LEU A 69 15.35 -6.01 -12.92
N LEU A 70 14.77 -5.24 -13.83
CA LEU A 70 13.38 -5.41 -14.26
C LEU A 70 13.18 -6.76 -14.99
N ASP A 71 14.11 -7.12 -15.86
CA ASP A 71 14.07 -8.40 -16.58
C ASP A 71 14.21 -9.56 -15.59
N LYS A 72 15.11 -9.45 -14.62
CA LYS A 72 15.26 -10.44 -13.54
C LYS A 72 14.02 -10.53 -12.64
N ALA A 73 13.35 -9.42 -12.37
CA ALA A 73 12.13 -9.41 -11.56
C ALA A 73 10.98 -10.26 -12.14
N ALA A 74 10.99 -10.54 -13.44
CA ALA A 74 10.04 -11.48 -14.07
C ALA A 74 10.35 -12.96 -13.80
N GLU A 75 11.58 -13.27 -13.40
CA GLU A 75 12.08 -14.66 -13.28
C GLU A 75 12.23 -15.11 -11.82
N VAL A 76 12.29 -14.17 -10.88
CA VAL A 76 12.63 -14.47 -9.48
C VAL A 76 11.53 -14.08 -8.51
N SER A 77 11.62 -14.61 -7.29
CA SER A 77 10.74 -14.19 -6.18
C SER A 77 11.05 -12.75 -5.72
N VAL A 78 10.17 -12.18 -4.91
CA VAL A 78 10.41 -10.86 -4.27
C VAL A 78 11.77 -10.82 -3.55
N THR A 79 12.12 -11.88 -2.81
CA THR A 79 13.44 -12.00 -2.17
C THR A 79 14.58 -11.98 -3.19
N GLY A 80 14.41 -12.66 -4.33
CA GLY A 80 15.36 -12.64 -5.44
C GLY A 80 15.55 -11.23 -6.01
N VAL A 81 14.49 -10.45 -6.15
CA VAL A 81 14.61 -9.05 -6.62
C VAL A 81 15.46 -8.21 -5.66
N PHE A 82 15.32 -8.39 -4.34
CA PHE A 82 16.19 -7.72 -3.36
C PHE A 82 17.65 -8.14 -3.52
N GLN A 83 17.92 -9.41 -3.73
CA GLN A 83 19.28 -9.93 -3.92
C GLN A 83 19.91 -9.37 -5.22
N GLU A 84 19.18 -9.38 -6.32
CA GLU A 84 19.64 -8.80 -7.60
C GLU A 84 19.85 -7.29 -7.50
N SER A 85 18.95 -6.56 -6.83
CA SER A 85 19.10 -5.14 -6.58
C SER A 85 20.40 -4.82 -5.81
N ALA A 86 20.74 -5.62 -4.80
CA ALA A 86 21.98 -5.47 -4.05
C ALA A 86 23.21 -5.78 -4.92
N ARG A 87 23.13 -6.80 -5.78
CA ARG A 87 24.21 -7.20 -6.70
C ARG A 87 24.51 -6.11 -7.75
N LEU A 88 23.46 -5.54 -8.33
CA LEU A 88 23.58 -4.56 -9.42
C LEU A 88 24.04 -3.18 -8.99
N SER A 89 23.77 -2.79 -7.73
CA SER A 89 24.20 -1.50 -7.16
C SER A 89 23.80 -0.29 -7.99
N GLY A 90 22.49 0.08 -8.01
CA GLY A 90 21.92 1.20 -8.79
C GLY A 90 22.73 2.50 -8.78
N PRO A 91 22.37 3.56 -9.52
CA PRO A 91 20.98 3.98 -9.75
C PRO A 91 20.28 3.16 -10.82
N PHE A 92 19.00 2.87 -10.58
CA PHE A 92 18.20 2.08 -11.49
C PHE A 92 17.31 2.93 -12.40
N PHE A 93 17.17 4.22 -12.09
CA PHE A 93 16.32 5.15 -12.79
C PHE A 93 17.06 6.44 -13.15
N THR A 94 16.69 7.02 -14.31
CA THR A 94 17.18 8.33 -14.77
C THR A 94 16.29 9.48 -14.29
N GLY A 95 15.03 9.18 -13.92
CA GLY A 95 14.03 10.17 -13.50
C GLY A 95 13.05 10.57 -14.61
N ASP A 96 13.26 10.13 -15.84
CA ASP A 96 12.39 10.49 -16.99
C ASP A 96 11.27 9.44 -17.12
N TRP A 97 10.14 9.72 -16.48
CA TRP A 97 8.99 8.82 -16.45
C TRP A 97 8.00 9.09 -17.56
N ASP A 98 7.47 8.01 -18.15
CA ASP A 98 6.32 8.14 -19.03
C ASP A 98 5.08 8.59 -18.25
N PRO A 99 4.33 9.60 -18.74
CA PRO A 99 3.11 10.06 -18.07
C PRO A 99 2.05 8.98 -17.85
N THR A 100 2.00 7.94 -18.72
CA THR A 100 1.07 6.82 -18.56
C THR A 100 1.43 5.99 -17.33
N MET A 101 2.72 5.77 -17.08
CA MET A 101 3.20 5.08 -15.87
C MET A 101 2.86 5.88 -14.61
N GLN A 102 3.10 7.21 -14.62
CA GLN A 102 2.72 8.07 -13.50
C GLN A 102 1.22 8.02 -13.23
N LYS A 103 0.39 8.10 -14.27
CA LYS A 103 -1.06 7.98 -14.14
C LYS A 103 -1.47 6.63 -13.57
N ALA A 104 -0.87 5.53 -14.02
CA ALA A 104 -1.13 4.19 -13.50
C ALA A 104 -0.79 4.09 -12.00
N LEU A 105 0.36 4.65 -11.59
CA LEU A 105 0.76 4.72 -10.19
C LEU A 105 -0.23 5.54 -9.35
N ASP A 106 -0.65 6.70 -9.82
CA ASP A 106 -1.58 7.59 -9.12
C ASP A 106 -2.97 6.94 -8.95
N MET A 107 -3.45 6.21 -9.96
CA MET A 107 -4.70 5.46 -9.90
C MET A 107 -4.67 4.33 -8.85
N ASN A 108 -3.49 3.83 -8.54
CA ASN A 108 -3.28 2.74 -7.58
C ASN A 108 -2.86 3.24 -6.18
N VAL A 109 -3.14 4.49 -5.86
CA VAL A 109 -2.99 5.04 -4.51
C VAL A 109 -4.33 4.94 -3.78
N PRO A 110 -4.45 4.16 -2.69
CA PRO A 110 -5.72 4.00 -1.99
C PRO A 110 -6.10 5.24 -1.16
N GLY A 111 -7.34 5.30 -0.71
CA GLY A 111 -7.89 6.39 0.10
C GLY A 111 -8.44 7.54 -0.75
N GLN A 112 -8.56 7.38 -2.08
CA GLN A 112 -9.06 8.41 -2.98
C GLN A 112 -10.59 8.34 -3.18
N ARG A 113 -11.19 7.21 -2.90
CA ARG A 113 -12.63 6.98 -3.06
C ARG A 113 -13.28 6.69 -1.72
N LYS A 114 -14.55 7.09 -1.61
CA LYS A 114 -15.34 6.80 -0.41
C LYS A 114 -15.69 5.32 -0.36
N SER A 115 -15.42 4.70 0.80
CA SER A 115 -15.92 3.38 1.15
C SER A 115 -16.96 3.49 2.26
N PRO A 116 -18.07 2.74 2.21
CA PRO A 116 -18.98 2.62 3.32
C PRO A 116 -18.43 1.75 4.46
N THR A 117 -17.37 1.00 4.19
CA THR A 117 -16.74 0.05 5.12
C THR A 117 -15.85 0.78 6.11
N PRO A 118 -16.03 0.62 7.42
CA PRO A 118 -15.08 1.12 8.42
C PRO A 118 -13.71 0.47 8.26
N ILE A 119 -12.65 1.26 8.40
CA ILE A 119 -11.28 0.82 8.17
C ILE A 119 -10.45 1.01 9.44
N LEU A 120 -9.76 -0.06 9.88
CA LEU A 120 -8.69 0.00 10.87
C LEU A 120 -7.35 -0.18 10.13
N VAL A 121 -6.46 0.79 10.27
CA VAL A 121 -5.08 0.71 9.79
C VAL A 121 -4.16 0.46 10.98
N ILE A 122 -3.30 -0.53 10.85
CA ILE A 122 -2.26 -0.86 11.84
C ILE A 122 -0.90 -0.51 11.26
N GLN A 123 -0.10 0.27 12.00
CA GLN A 123 1.22 0.70 11.54
C GLN A 123 2.27 0.65 12.66
N GLY A 124 3.39 -0.01 12.40
CA GLY A 124 4.57 0.03 13.27
C GLY A 124 5.38 1.30 13.06
N THR A 125 5.87 1.95 14.13
CA THR A 125 6.64 3.19 14.00
C THR A 125 8.08 2.98 13.55
N LYS A 126 8.60 1.73 13.62
CA LYS A 126 9.90 1.30 13.09
C LYS A 126 9.78 0.40 11.86
N ASP A 127 8.69 0.52 11.11
CA ASP A 127 8.53 -0.20 9.85
C ASP A 127 9.47 0.39 8.80
N ASP A 128 10.43 -0.40 8.37
CA ASP A 128 11.46 -0.07 7.37
C ASP A 128 11.13 -0.62 5.96
N VAL A 129 10.03 -1.36 5.84
CA VAL A 129 9.53 -1.90 4.57
C VAL A 129 8.42 -1.03 4.00
N VAL A 130 7.40 -0.74 4.83
CA VAL A 130 6.33 0.20 4.52
C VAL A 130 6.43 1.37 5.49
N LEU A 131 7.03 2.45 5.02
CA LEU A 131 7.40 3.57 5.88
C LEU A 131 6.16 4.18 6.57
N PRO A 132 6.24 4.49 7.88
CA PRO A 132 5.15 5.11 8.64
C PRO A 132 4.62 6.40 8.01
N GLU A 133 5.50 7.12 7.31
CA GLU A 133 5.15 8.34 6.58
C GLU A 133 4.10 8.10 5.49
N TRP A 134 4.07 6.94 4.87
CA TRP A 134 3.06 6.61 3.87
C TRP A 134 1.67 6.50 4.49
N THR A 135 1.59 5.91 5.70
CA THR A 135 0.33 5.86 6.46
C THR A 135 -0.10 7.24 6.94
N ARG A 136 0.86 8.13 7.34
CA ARG A 136 0.53 9.53 7.66
C ARG A 136 -0.05 10.29 6.47
N GLN A 137 0.38 10.00 5.25
CA GLN A 137 -0.18 10.57 4.02
C GLN A 137 -1.54 9.99 3.63
N LEU A 138 -1.79 8.72 3.99
CA LEU A 138 -3.09 8.08 3.74
C LEU A 138 -4.21 8.73 4.55
N LEU A 139 -3.99 8.97 5.84
CA LEU A 139 -5.05 9.41 6.77
C LEU A 139 -5.78 10.66 6.28
N PRO A 140 -5.12 11.80 6.00
CA PRO A 140 -5.82 13.00 5.54
C PRO A 140 -6.52 12.81 4.19
N ARG A 141 -5.95 12.01 3.30
CA ARG A 141 -6.55 11.70 2.00
C ARG A 141 -7.83 10.90 2.16
N ALA A 142 -7.81 9.85 2.98
CA ALA A 142 -8.96 9.00 3.24
C ALA A 142 -10.09 9.76 3.97
N LEU A 143 -9.75 10.59 4.95
CA LEU A 143 -10.73 11.44 5.64
C LEU A 143 -11.36 12.45 4.70
N LYS A 144 -10.58 13.09 3.81
CA LYS A 144 -11.08 14.03 2.80
C LYS A 144 -12.05 13.36 1.84
N SER A 145 -11.82 12.09 1.51
CA SER A 145 -12.73 11.28 0.67
C SER A 145 -13.97 10.78 1.42
N GLY A 146 -14.10 11.07 2.71
CA GLY A 146 -15.25 10.72 3.55
C GLY A 146 -15.22 9.28 4.08
N ASN A 147 -14.02 8.68 4.16
CA ASN A 147 -13.85 7.34 4.75
C ASN A 147 -13.89 7.39 6.27
N GLN A 148 -14.49 6.36 6.87
CA GLN A 148 -14.43 6.10 8.30
C GLN A 148 -13.17 5.28 8.58
N ILE A 149 -12.10 5.93 8.99
CA ILE A 149 -10.77 5.33 9.16
C ILE A 149 -10.16 5.67 10.53
N LYS A 150 -9.55 4.68 11.16
CA LYS A 150 -8.73 4.80 12.37
C LYS A 150 -7.34 4.24 12.08
N VAL A 151 -6.29 4.93 12.55
CA VAL A 151 -4.91 4.44 12.51
C VAL A 151 -4.42 4.15 13.92
N SER A 152 -4.00 2.92 14.16
CA SER A 152 -3.36 2.51 15.41
C SER A 152 -1.85 2.36 15.18
N TRP A 153 -1.09 3.18 15.92
CA TRP A 153 0.37 3.23 15.85
C TRP A 153 0.97 2.35 16.94
N TYR A 154 1.88 1.46 16.55
CA TYR A 154 2.59 0.56 17.45
C TYR A 154 4.04 1.01 17.59
N GLU A 155 4.33 1.64 18.72
CA GLU A 155 5.65 2.21 18.98
C GLU A 155 6.74 1.14 19.02
N GLY A 156 7.82 1.36 18.27
CA GLY A 156 8.94 0.44 18.16
C GLY A 156 8.70 -0.81 17.31
N ALA A 157 7.47 -1.06 16.87
CA ALA A 157 7.18 -2.23 16.05
C ALA A 157 7.68 -2.07 14.61
N THR A 158 8.26 -3.14 14.08
CA THR A 158 8.71 -3.28 12.69
C THR A 158 7.58 -3.81 11.81
N HIS A 159 7.82 -3.93 10.49
CA HIS A 159 6.87 -4.51 9.53
C HIS A 159 6.35 -5.89 9.94
N ARG A 160 7.22 -6.73 10.51
CA ARG A 160 6.85 -8.08 10.92
C ARG A 160 6.27 -8.13 12.33
N SER A 161 6.91 -7.44 13.27
CA SER A 161 6.50 -7.53 14.68
C SER A 161 5.16 -6.85 14.95
N VAL A 162 4.71 -5.90 14.12
CA VAL A 162 3.44 -5.21 14.27
C VAL A 162 2.23 -6.15 14.18
N VAL A 163 2.34 -7.23 13.42
CA VAL A 163 1.25 -8.21 13.27
C VAL A 163 0.90 -8.86 14.60
N GLU A 164 1.91 -9.39 15.31
CA GLU A 164 1.70 -10.02 16.62
C GLU A 164 1.35 -8.99 17.70
N ALA A 165 2.01 -7.83 17.68
CA ALA A 165 1.73 -6.76 18.63
C ALA A 165 0.28 -6.25 18.54
N ALA A 166 -0.27 -6.15 17.34
CA ALA A 166 -1.62 -5.63 17.10
C ALA A 166 -2.73 -6.69 17.19
N LYS A 167 -2.39 -7.97 17.27
CA LYS A 167 -3.35 -9.08 17.23
C LYS A 167 -4.52 -8.93 18.23
N PRO A 168 -4.32 -8.56 19.50
CA PRO A 168 -5.44 -8.37 20.43
C PRO A 168 -6.40 -7.25 19.99
N GLU A 169 -5.88 -6.11 19.52
CA GLU A 169 -6.70 -5.01 19.02
C GLU A 169 -7.47 -5.42 17.76
N ILE A 170 -6.81 -6.10 16.83
CA ILE A 170 -7.42 -6.58 15.58
C ILE A 170 -8.60 -7.49 15.88
N LEU A 171 -8.42 -8.48 16.75
CA LEU A 171 -9.48 -9.42 17.12
C LEU A 171 -10.66 -8.73 17.80
N SER A 172 -10.37 -7.86 18.79
CA SER A 172 -11.41 -7.08 19.47
C SER A 172 -12.16 -6.15 18.51
N TRP A 173 -11.44 -5.52 17.57
CA TRP A 173 -12.06 -4.66 16.57
C TRP A 173 -12.98 -5.43 15.61
N ILE A 174 -12.57 -6.64 15.19
CA ILE A 174 -13.38 -7.52 14.34
C ILE A 174 -14.65 -7.94 15.10
N ASP A 175 -14.53 -8.38 16.35
CA ASP A 175 -15.65 -8.78 17.20
C ASP A 175 -16.67 -7.63 17.34
N ASP A 176 -16.19 -6.41 17.54
CA ASP A 176 -17.04 -5.22 17.61
C ASP A 176 -17.79 -4.96 16.29
N ARG A 177 -17.13 -5.15 15.14
CA ARG A 177 -17.79 -5.00 13.82
C ARG A 177 -18.83 -6.09 13.57
N LEU A 178 -18.54 -7.33 13.97
CA LEU A 178 -19.49 -8.44 13.88
C LEU A 178 -20.70 -8.23 14.79
N ALA A 179 -20.49 -7.64 15.97
CA ALA A 179 -21.55 -7.27 16.92
C ALA A 179 -22.33 -6.00 16.50
N GLY A 180 -21.99 -5.37 15.36
CA GLY A 180 -22.66 -4.17 14.87
C GLY A 180 -22.36 -2.89 15.66
N LYS A 181 -21.33 -2.87 16.51
CA LYS A 181 -20.93 -1.67 17.23
C LYS A 181 -20.34 -0.62 16.26
N PRO A 182 -20.52 0.69 16.50
CA PRO A 182 -19.94 1.73 15.66
C PRO A 182 -18.40 1.71 15.71
N ALA A 183 -17.74 1.97 14.58
CA ALA A 183 -16.31 2.13 14.53
C ALA A 183 -15.91 3.54 14.97
N SER A 184 -14.76 3.67 15.64
CA SER A 184 -14.12 4.95 15.86
C SER A 184 -13.49 5.47 14.56
N THR A 185 -13.39 6.79 14.43
CA THR A 185 -12.77 7.46 13.28
C THR A 185 -11.78 8.49 13.81
N ASP A 186 -10.59 8.55 13.21
CA ASP A 186 -9.65 9.62 13.49
C ASP A 186 -10.14 10.95 12.92
N THR A 187 -9.62 12.03 13.46
CA THR A 187 -9.88 13.38 12.95
C THR A 187 -8.70 13.86 12.11
N MET A 188 -8.95 14.86 11.26
CA MET A 188 -7.87 15.51 10.51
C MET A 188 -6.79 16.00 11.47
N PRO A 189 -5.51 15.73 11.18
CA PRO A 189 -4.41 16.33 11.93
C PRO A 189 -4.54 17.86 11.93
N LYS A 190 -4.32 18.46 13.09
CA LYS A 190 -4.28 19.92 13.22
C LYS A 190 -3.01 20.49 12.61
#